data_6f7b9fed549767c802b4edea105e5f09
#
_entry.id   6f7b9fed549767c802b4edea105e5f09
#
_cell.length_a   1.000
_cell.length_b   1.000
_cell.length_c   1.000
_cell.angle_alpha   90.00
_cell.angle_beta   90.00
_cell.angle_gamma   90.00
#
_symmetry.space_group_name_H-M   'P 1'
#
loop_
_entity.id
_entity.type
_entity.pdbx_description
1 polymer ?
#
loop_
_entity_poly.entity_id
_entity_poly.type
_entity_poly.pdbx_seq_one_letter_code
_entity_poly.pdbx_strand_id
1 'polypeptide(L)'
;QKNGILSWKKGEFDTCGEGKECKKLERFYKTSMVAHVALEPMSTLVNFDNGFLHIYAGHQVGSFLPNAIGQFTGISPDKIIYHPHLVGGSFGKRTEFGMIVLASLASIQLKKPIKLILTREDDMAFSHPRTPTVQKLKAIISEKECLGYKQEIASATMQFDKLMPQVLRNPIVNGVPVESNNKLEGFTVVGSDNWYDIENQTVNYFRQTSIEKTIPVRNVRSVGNNYTVFATETFIDEVSQEVGVDPMAFRLNYLKGLGINAGSNTPASYGGGKRLANVLKIASGLSNYGLEKLGQYEGLGIAITGAENRWAPCFLAL
;
A
#
# COMPACT_ATOMS: atom_id res chain seq x y z
N GLN A 1 1.12 17.89 -13.75
CA GLN A 1 0.94 17.11 -14.99
C GLN A 1 -0.51 17.24 -15.45
N LYS A 2 -0.77 17.69 -16.69
CA LYS A 2 -2.14 17.75 -17.23
C LYS A 2 -2.73 16.35 -17.45
N ASN A 3 -1.88 15.34 -17.73
CA ASN A 3 -2.28 13.95 -17.92
C ASN A 3 -1.64 13.09 -16.82
N GLY A 4 -2.46 12.29 -16.13
CA GLY A 4 -1.98 11.30 -15.16
C GLY A 4 -1.17 10.19 -15.83
N ILE A 5 -0.41 9.45 -15.03
CA ILE A 5 0.27 8.24 -15.46
C ILE A 5 -0.76 7.11 -15.39
N LEU A 6 -0.97 6.41 -16.49
CA LEU A 6 -1.85 5.25 -16.50
C LEU A 6 -1.26 4.15 -15.62
N SER A 7 -2.01 3.73 -14.58
CA SER A 7 -1.65 2.62 -13.73
C SER A 7 -2.10 1.30 -14.35
N TRP A 8 -3.38 1.21 -14.65
CA TRP A 8 -3.94 0.06 -15.38
C TRP A 8 -5.30 0.42 -16.02
N LYS A 9 -5.74 -0.41 -16.96
CA LYS A 9 -6.98 -0.21 -17.71
C LYS A 9 -7.58 -1.55 -18.12
N LYS A 10 -8.91 -1.61 -18.13
CA LYS A 10 -9.74 -2.66 -18.71
C LYS A 10 -10.87 -2.01 -19.46
N GLY A 11 -11.15 -2.40 -20.69
CA GLY A 11 -12.19 -1.77 -21.52
C GLY A 11 -11.98 -0.27 -21.76
N GLU A 12 -13.06 0.46 -22.04
CA GLU A 12 -13.04 1.88 -22.39
C GLU A 12 -14.02 2.69 -21.55
N PHE A 13 -13.52 3.34 -20.48
CA PHE A 13 -14.35 4.12 -19.56
C PHE A 13 -15.06 5.30 -20.28
N ASP A 14 -14.37 5.99 -21.16
CA ASP A 14 -14.86 7.27 -21.69
C ASP A 14 -16.03 7.08 -22.67
N THR A 15 -16.19 5.90 -23.25
CA THR A 15 -17.26 5.55 -24.22
C THR A 15 -18.26 4.51 -23.73
N CYS A 16 -18.08 3.91 -22.56
CA CYS A 16 -18.86 2.76 -22.10
C CYS A 16 -20.38 3.02 -21.89
N GLY A 17 -20.79 4.28 -21.88
CA GLY A 17 -22.21 4.70 -21.77
C GLY A 17 -22.83 5.19 -23.07
N GLU A 18 -22.11 5.12 -24.18
CA GLU A 18 -22.66 5.61 -25.47
C GLU A 18 -23.88 4.81 -25.91
N GLY A 19 -24.93 5.53 -26.34
CA GLY A 19 -26.18 4.93 -26.78
C GLY A 19 -27.09 4.40 -25.66
N LYS A 20 -26.73 4.62 -24.38
CA LYS A 20 -27.54 4.25 -23.21
C LYS A 20 -27.92 5.47 -22.40
N GLU A 21 -29.07 5.42 -21.72
CA GLU A 21 -29.36 6.40 -20.67
C GLU A 21 -28.47 6.11 -19.47
N CYS A 22 -27.54 7.02 -19.19
CA CYS A 22 -26.52 6.85 -18.17
C CYS A 22 -26.47 8.03 -17.22
N LYS A 23 -26.29 7.73 -15.93
CA LYS A 23 -25.94 8.69 -14.90
C LYS A 23 -24.45 8.64 -14.63
N LYS A 24 -23.84 9.81 -14.41
CA LYS A 24 -22.43 9.92 -13.99
C LYS A 24 -22.39 10.29 -12.52
N LEU A 25 -21.69 9.47 -11.72
CA LEU A 25 -21.39 9.75 -10.33
C LEU A 25 -19.91 10.14 -10.21
N GLU A 26 -19.64 11.23 -9.48
CA GLU A 26 -18.27 11.68 -9.22
C GLU A 26 -18.13 12.01 -7.73
N ARG A 27 -17.02 11.54 -7.09
CA ARG A 27 -16.73 11.78 -5.68
C ARG A 27 -15.24 12.05 -5.47
N PHE A 28 -14.97 12.73 -4.35
CA PHE A 28 -13.62 13.04 -3.92
C PHE A 28 -13.38 12.48 -2.51
N TYR A 29 -12.29 11.75 -2.34
CA TYR A 29 -11.84 11.22 -1.05
C TYR A 29 -10.47 11.77 -0.72
N LYS A 30 -10.26 12.14 0.54
CA LYS A 30 -9.01 12.70 1.03
C LYS A 30 -8.52 11.89 2.22
N THR A 31 -7.21 11.66 2.29
CA THR A 31 -6.57 11.11 3.48
C THR A 31 -5.43 12.01 3.92
N SER A 32 -5.28 12.15 5.23
CA SER A 32 -4.21 12.94 5.83
C SER A 32 -2.90 12.16 5.89
N MET A 33 -1.81 12.84 6.21
CA MET A 33 -0.56 12.20 6.61
C MET A 33 -0.77 11.42 7.90
N VAL A 34 -0.11 10.26 8.00
CA VAL A 34 -0.16 9.40 9.19
C VAL A 34 1.25 8.95 9.54
N ALA A 35 1.66 9.13 10.79
CA ALA A 35 2.91 8.62 11.32
C ALA A 35 2.75 7.17 11.82
N HIS A 36 3.86 6.44 11.90
CA HIS A 36 3.86 5.03 12.34
C HIS A 36 3.51 4.85 13.82
N VAL A 37 4.03 5.71 14.67
CA VAL A 37 3.83 5.75 16.13
C VAL A 37 3.92 4.35 16.75
N ALA A 38 4.99 3.60 16.46
CA ALA A 38 5.24 2.32 17.12
C ALA A 38 5.40 2.53 18.63
N LEU A 39 4.85 1.63 19.46
CA LEU A 39 4.94 1.77 20.94
C LEU A 39 6.39 1.81 21.40
N GLU A 40 7.25 0.96 20.86
CA GLU A 40 8.68 1.02 21.08
C GLU A 40 9.31 2.01 20.07
N PRO A 41 9.89 3.14 20.51
CA PRO A 41 10.69 4.00 19.65
C PRO A 41 11.87 3.24 19.04
N MET A 42 12.44 3.76 17.96
CA MET A 42 13.54 3.11 17.26
C MET A 42 14.77 2.99 18.17
N SER A 43 15.38 1.81 18.20
CA SER A 43 16.60 1.51 18.93
C SER A 43 17.52 0.57 18.15
N THR A 44 18.82 0.74 18.31
CA THR A 44 19.84 -0.15 17.77
C THR A 44 21.10 -0.13 18.64
N LEU A 45 21.80 -1.26 18.70
CA LEU A 45 23.15 -1.36 19.22
C LEU A 45 24.07 -1.81 18.07
N VAL A 46 25.15 -1.10 17.87
CA VAL A 46 26.15 -1.47 16.86
C VAL A 46 27.53 -1.52 17.50
N ASN A 47 28.29 -2.55 17.18
CA ASN A 47 29.67 -2.73 17.61
C ASN A 47 30.57 -3.05 16.41
N PHE A 48 31.55 -2.18 16.16
CA PHE A 48 32.62 -2.46 15.20
C PHE A 48 33.85 -2.98 15.94
N ASP A 49 34.16 -4.24 15.71
CA ASP A 49 35.29 -4.91 16.34
C ASP A 49 36.01 -5.84 15.37
N ASN A 50 37.33 -5.83 15.39
CA ASN A 50 38.21 -6.70 14.59
C ASN A 50 37.84 -6.78 13.09
N GLY A 51 37.35 -5.66 12.54
CA GLY A 51 36.95 -5.53 11.12
C GLY A 51 35.55 -6.04 10.82
N PHE A 52 34.82 -6.51 11.83
CA PHE A 52 33.42 -6.91 11.71
C PHE A 52 32.47 -5.90 12.34
N LEU A 53 31.32 -5.69 11.71
CA LEU A 53 30.27 -4.82 12.21
C LEU A 53 29.09 -5.67 12.70
N HIS A 54 28.89 -5.70 14.00
CA HIS A 54 27.77 -6.40 14.64
C HIS A 54 26.61 -5.42 14.85
N ILE A 55 25.43 -5.73 14.31
CA ILE A 55 24.24 -4.91 14.39
C ILE A 55 23.16 -5.66 15.15
N TYR A 56 22.73 -5.13 16.29
CA TYR A 56 21.65 -5.64 17.12
C TYR A 56 20.45 -4.70 17.00
N ALA A 57 19.42 -5.10 16.28
CA ALA A 57 18.25 -4.27 16.04
C ALA A 57 17.03 -5.11 15.68
N GLY A 58 15.86 -4.59 16.00
CA GLY A 58 14.61 -5.08 15.41
C GLY A 58 14.39 -4.42 14.04
N HIS A 59 14.25 -5.21 12.97
CA HIS A 59 14.10 -4.71 11.61
C HIS A 59 13.16 -5.59 10.77
N GLN A 60 12.32 -4.97 9.90
CA GLN A 60 11.34 -5.71 9.08
C GLN A 60 11.95 -6.40 7.87
N VAL A 61 13.10 -5.93 7.40
CA VAL A 61 13.81 -6.44 6.21
C VAL A 61 15.28 -6.71 6.54
N GLY A 62 15.53 -7.43 7.62
CA GLY A 62 16.86 -7.67 8.18
C GLY A 62 17.87 -8.30 7.21
N SER A 63 17.40 -9.16 6.30
CA SER A 63 18.24 -9.80 5.28
C SER A 63 18.90 -8.78 4.31
N PHE A 64 18.36 -7.58 4.19
CA PHE A 64 18.94 -6.53 3.35
C PHE A 64 19.94 -5.64 4.10
N LEU A 65 19.99 -5.71 5.43
CA LEU A 65 20.85 -4.86 6.24
C LEU A 65 22.34 -4.93 5.86
N PRO A 66 22.97 -6.10 5.68
CA PRO A 66 24.39 -6.16 5.34
C PRO A 66 24.72 -5.36 4.07
N ASN A 67 23.93 -5.56 3.02
CA ASN A 67 24.13 -4.84 1.76
C ASN A 67 23.85 -3.33 1.90
N ALA A 68 22.78 -2.96 2.59
CA ALA A 68 22.40 -1.57 2.78
C ALA A 68 23.44 -0.82 3.61
N ILE A 69 23.87 -1.38 4.73
CA ILE A 69 24.84 -0.73 5.63
C ILE A 69 26.23 -0.70 4.99
N GLY A 70 26.62 -1.76 4.27
CA GLY A 70 27.89 -1.81 3.55
C GLY A 70 28.07 -0.65 2.56
N GLN A 71 27.00 -0.25 1.86
CA GLN A 71 27.05 0.89 0.93
C GLN A 71 27.39 2.23 1.60
N PHE A 72 26.97 2.42 2.86
CA PHE A 72 27.22 3.67 3.59
C PHE A 72 28.49 3.64 4.40
N THR A 73 28.94 2.47 4.84
CA THR A 73 30.09 2.32 5.72
C THR A 73 31.37 1.93 5.00
N GLY A 74 31.28 1.42 3.77
CA GLY A 74 32.40 0.84 3.03
C GLY A 74 32.82 -0.54 3.54
N ILE A 75 32.14 -1.11 4.54
CA ILE A 75 32.42 -2.45 5.04
C ILE A 75 31.79 -3.47 4.10
N SER A 76 32.53 -4.50 3.76
CA SER A 76 32.02 -5.60 2.93
C SER A 76 30.84 -6.32 3.61
N PRO A 77 29.73 -6.60 2.89
CA PRO A 77 28.54 -7.23 3.47
C PRO A 77 28.78 -8.53 4.24
N ASP A 78 29.77 -9.31 3.85
CA ASP A 78 30.20 -10.54 4.54
C ASP A 78 30.81 -10.31 5.92
N LYS A 79 31.25 -9.07 6.21
CA LYS A 79 31.74 -8.64 7.51
C LYS A 79 30.69 -7.90 8.35
N ILE A 80 29.46 -7.82 7.90
CA ILE A 80 28.35 -7.21 8.61
C ILE A 80 27.42 -8.33 9.13
N ILE A 81 27.38 -8.48 10.45
CA ILE A 81 26.62 -9.53 11.13
C ILE A 81 25.39 -8.90 11.77
N TYR A 82 24.22 -9.29 11.27
CA TYR A 82 22.96 -8.84 11.81
C TYR A 82 22.42 -9.82 12.85
N HIS A 83 22.14 -9.34 14.05
CA HIS A 83 21.51 -10.03 15.15
C HIS A 83 20.07 -9.55 15.30
N PRO A 84 19.06 -10.31 14.86
CA PRO A 84 17.68 -9.90 14.92
C PRO A 84 17.15 -9.88 16.36
N HIS A 85 16.39 -8.83 16.68
CA HIS A 85 15.68 -8.69 17.95
C HIS A 85 14.17 -8.55 17.71
N LEU A 86 13.39 -8.91 18.73
CA LEU A 86 11.96 -8.63 18.78
C LEU A 86 11.69 -7.12 18.70
N VAL A 87 10.52 -6.76 18.21
CA VAL A 87 10.13 -5.37 18.01
C VAL A 87 8.81 -5.06 18.69
N GLY A 88 8.73 -3.93 19.38
CA GLY A 88 7.50 -3.41 19.99
C GLY A 88 6.66 -2.58 19.03
N GLY A 89 6.40 -3.14 17.83
CA GLY A 89 5.70 -2.49 16.75
C GLY A 89 6.64 -1.96 15.66
N SER A 90 6.12 -1.83 14.45
CA SER A 90 6.90 -1.38 13.29
C SER A 90 6.05 -0.57 12.31
N PHE A 91 4.99 -1.12 11.79
CA PHE A 91 4.04 -0.50 10.85
C PHE A 91 4.68 0.09 9.58
N GLY A 92 5.87 -0.40 9.19
CA GLY A 92 6.67 0.13 8.09
C GLY A 92 7.89 0.94 8.53
N LYS A 93 7.92 1.52 9.73
CA LYS A 93 9.04 2.35 10.23
C LYS A 93 10.37 1.61 10.23
N ARG A 94 10.36 0.34 10.65
CA ARG A 94 11.57 -0.48 10.75
C ARG A 94 12.00 -1.11 9.41
N THR A 95 11.59 -0.52 8.29
CA THR A 95 12.20 -0.73 6.97
C THR A 95 13.27 0.32 6.67
N GLU A 96 13.42 1.35 7.50
CA GLU A 96 14.38 2.43 7.34
C GLU A 96 15.74 2.06 7.93
N PHE A 97 16.81 2.39 7.21
CA PHE A 97 18.19 2.07 7.59
C PHE A 97 18.94 3.21 8.28
N GLY A 98 18.43 4.45 8.19
CA GLY A 98 19.16 5.67 8.57
C GLY A 98 19.73 5.66 9.97
N MET A 99 18.95 5.22 10.95
CA MET A 99 19.42 5.13 12.35
C MET A 99 20.55 4.11 12.54
N ILE A 100 20.46 2.97 11.87
CA ILE A 100 21.48 1.93 11.92
C ILE A 100 22.76 2.42 11.23
N VAL A 101 22.62 3.14 10.12
CA VAL A 101 23.77 3.79 9.44
C VAL A 101 24.48 4.76 10.38
N LEU A 102 23.76 5.65 11.06
CA LEU A 102 24.33 6.60 12.00
C LEU A 102 25.08 5.91 13.13
N ALA A 103 24.48 4.91 13.76
CA ALA A 103 25.10 4.13 14.83
C ALA A 103 26.34 3.36 14.33
N SER A 104 26.30 2.85 13.09
CA SER A 104 27.42 2.14 12.47
C SER A 104 28.61 3.07 12.23
N LEU A 105 28.37 4.22 11.61
CA LEU A 105 29.41 5.23 11.38
C LEU A 105 30.03 5.72 12.69
N ALA A 106 29.22 5.96 13.71
CA ALA A 106 29.69 6.35 15.03
C ALA A 106 30.57 5.23 15.68
N SER A 107 30.14 3.98 15.60
CA SER A 107 30.89 2.85 16.16
C SER A 107 32.25 2.66 15.47
N ILE A 108 32.28 2.80 14.14
CA ILE A 108 33.53 2.72 13.36
C ILE A 108 34.49 3.84 13.73
N GLN A 109 33.99 5.07 13.83
CA GLN A 109 34.82 6.24 14.13
C GLN A 109 35.36 6.24 15.56
N LEU A 110 34.50 5.91 16.52
CA LEU A 110 34.83 5.93 17.95
C LEU A 110 35.53 4.65 18.43
N LYS A 111 35.49 3.57 17.63
CA LYS A 111 35.96 2.22 17.99
C LYS A 111 35.37 1.74 19.32
N LYS A 112 34.09 1.95 19.50
CA LYS A 112 33.29 1.58 20.70
C LYS A 112 31.92 1.08 20.30
N PRO A 113 31.30 0.21 21.13
CA PRO A 113 29.89 -0.11 20.98
C PRO A 113 29.04 1.17 21.13
N ILE A 114 28.08 1.35 20.22
CA ILE A 114 27.15 2.48 20.22
C ILE A 114 25.73 1.95 20.33
N LYS A 115 25.07 2.30 21.43
CA LYS A 115 23.62 2.09 21.59
C LYS A 115 22.92 3.42 21.30
N LEU A 116 22.15 3.45 20.23
CA LEU A 116 21.34 4.61 19.84
C LEU A 116 19.87 4.29 20.11
N ILE A 117 19.21 5.17 20.86
CA ILE A 117 17.79 5.08 21.18
C ILE A 117 17.19 6.44 20.86
N LEU A 118 16.12 6.47 20.07
CA LEU A 118 15.36 7.69 19.85
C LEU A 118 14.38 7.90 21.01
N THR A 119 14.21 9.16 21.44
CA THR A 119 13.06 9.53 22.26
C THR A 119 11.77 9.43 21.42
N ARG A 120 10.62 9.53 22.05
CA ARG A 120 9.34 9.58 21.30
C ARG A 120 9.27 10.82 20.41
N GLU A 121 9.76 11.93 20.90
CA GLU A 121 9.83 13.20 20.18
C GLU A 121 10.72 13.09 18.94
N ASP A 122 11.90 12.50 19.07
CA ASP A 122 12.83 12.27 17.95
C ASP A 122 12.23 11.29 16.95
N ASP A 123 11.65 10.18 17.41
CA ASP A 123 11.02 9.18 16.55
C ASP A 123 9.88 9.77 15.72
N MET A 124 9.13 10.71 16.29
CA MET A 124 8.07 11.44 15.60
C MET A 124 8.63 12.51 14.65
N ALA A 125 9.59 13.32 15.11
CA ALA A 125 10.17 14.41 14.33
C ALA A 125 10.90 13.92 13.08
N PHE A 126 11.59 12.80 13.17
CA PHE A 126 12.31 12.16 12.06
C PHE A 126 11.51 11.03 11.38
N SER A 127 10.22 10.96 11.63
CA SER A 127 9.37 9.98 10.96
C SER A 127 9.09 10.38 9.51
N HIS A 128 9.02 9.36 8.66
CA HIS A 128 8.59 9.51 7.28
C HIS A 128 7.11 9.09 7.19
N PRO A 129 6.16 10.01 7.24
CA PRO A 129 4.74 9.68 7.31
C PRO A 129 4.22 9.06 6.01
N ARG A 130 3.02 8.49 6.07
CA ARG A 130 2.25 8.16 4.86
C ARG A 130 1.94 9.44 4.10
N THR A 131 2.01 9.38 2.77
CA THR A 131 1.61 10.50 1.91
C THR A 131 0.15 10.89 2.14
N PRO A 132 -0.18 12.19 2.17
CA PRO A 132 -1.56 12.62 2.03
C PRO A 132 -2.03 12.32 0.61
N THR A 133 -3.31 12.04 0.44
CA THR A 133 -3.88 11.75 -0.88
C THR A 133 -5.15 12.53 -1.14
N VAL A 134 -5.37 12.84 -2.41
CA VAL A 134 -6.68 13.24 -2.93
C VAL A 134 -7.00 12.28 -4.06
N GLN A 135 -8.16 11.67 -3.98
CA GLN A 135 -8.61 10.73 -4.99
C GLN A 135 -9.97 11.16 -5.53
N LYS A 136 -10.09 11.09 -6.84
CA LYS A 136 -11.32 11.38 -7.55
C LYS A 136 -11.80 10.09 -8.21
N LEU A 137 -13.00 9.68 -7.84
CA LEU A 137 -13.61 8.48 -8.39
C LEU A 137 -14.84 8.83 -9.20
N LYS A 138 -15.03 8.10 -10.30
CA LYS A 138 -16.15 8.28 -11.21
C LYS A 138 -16.77 6.93 -11.57
N ALA A 139 -18.08 6.89 -11.66
CA ALA A 139 -18.83 5.76 -12.21
C ALA A 139 -19.77 6.21 -13.32
N ILE A 140 -19.96 5.33 -14.29
CA ILE A 140 -21.02 5.43 -15.29
C ILE A 140 -22.04 4.33 -14.95
N ILE A 141 -23.25 4.75 -14.66
CA ILE A 141 -24.32 3.92 -14.14
C ILE A 141 -25.47 3.92 -15.14
N SER A 142 -25.98 2.74 -15.47
CA SER A 142 -27.21 2.58 -16.25
C SER A 142 -28.10 1.58 -15.54
N GLU A 143 -29.34 1.96 -15.27
CA GLU A 143 -30.31 1.15 -14.49
C GLU A 143 -29.71 0.70 -13.15
N LYS A 144 -29.50 -0.60 -12.97
CA LYS A 144 -28.93 -1.21 -11.75
C LYS A 144 -27.48 -1.66 -11.91
N GLU A 145 -26.81 -1.20 -12.95
CA GLU A 145 -25.45 -1.64 -13.29
C GLU A 145 -24.45 -0.50 -13.28
N CYS A 146 -23.23 -0.81 -12.84
CA CYS A 146 -22.06 0.02 -13.00
C CYS A 146 -21.32 -0.41 -14.28
N LEU A 147 -21.44 0.37 -15.34
CA LEU A 147 -20.81 0.09 -16.63
C LEU A 147 -19.35 0.50 -16.68
N GLY A 148 -18.99 1.50 -15.90
CA GLY A 148 -17.61 2.03 -15.89
C GLY A 148 -17.18 2.56 -14.53
N TYR A 149 -15.89 2.38 -14.23
CA TYR A 149 -15.23 2.85 -13.02
C TYR A 149 -13.91 3.55 -13.38
N LYS A 150 -13.68 4.74 -12.83
CA LYS A 150 -12.43 5.47 -13.01
C LYS A 150 -11.94 6.01 -11.70
N GLN A 151 -10.64 5.78 -11.41
CA GLN A 151 -9.98 6.30 -10.21
C GLN A 151 -8.76 7.14 -10.61
N GLU A 152 -8.71 8.34 -10.10
CA GLU A 152 -7.62 9.30 -10.28
C GLU A 152 -6.98 9.54 -8.90
N ILE A 153 -5.72 9.17 -8.73
CA ILE A 153 -5.01 9.20 -7.43
C ILE A 153 -3.94 10.27 -7.48
N ALA A 154 -4.04 11.29 -6.65
CA ALA A 154 -3.01 12.30 -6.47
C ALA A 154 -2.30 12.11 -5.12
N SER A 155 -1.01 11.79 -5.16
CA SER A 155 -0.15 11.60 -3.97
C SER A 155 1.33 11.76 -4.30
N ALA A 156 2.17 11.89 -3.28
CA ALA A 156 3.60 11.71 -3.42
C ALA A 156 3.95 10.23 -3.58
N THR A 157 5.05 9.90 -4.25
CA THR A 157 5.60 8.54 -4.27
C THR A 157 6.25 8.22 -2.92
N MET A 158 6.26 6.96 -2.55
CA MET A 158 6.91 6.52 -1.31
C MET A 158 8.44 6.52 -1.41
N GLN A 159 8.97 6.84 -2.59
CA GLN A 159 10.41 6.91 -2.90
C GLN A 159 11.17 5.65 -2.43
N PHE A 160 10.54 4.51 -2.56
CA PHE A 160 11.10 3.24 -2.13
C PHE A 160 12.40 2.91 -2.88
N ASP A 161 12.48 3.30 -4.14
CA ASP A 161 13.66 3.20 -4.99
C ASP A 161 14.88 3.96 -4.44
N LYS A 162 14.67 5.06 -3.74
CA LYS A 162 15.77 5.84 -3.15
C LYS A 162 16.30 5.26 -1.84
N LEU A 163 15.51 4.43 -1.16
CA LEU A 163 15.91 3.80 0.10
C LEU A 163 16.50 2.42 -0.07
N MET A 164 16.12 1.75 -1.13
CA MET A 164 16.62 0.41 -1.40
C MET A 164 18.08 0.45 -1.86
N PRO A 165 18.91 -0.47 -1.39
CA PRO A 165 20.23 -0.70 -1.98
C PRO A 165 20.12 -0.78 -3.50
N GLN A 166 21.15 -0.33 -4.21
CA GLN A 166 21.15 -0.24 -5.68
C GLN A 166 20.78 -1.57 -6.35
N VAL A 167 21.15 -2.69 -5.73
CA VAL A 167 20.76 -4.06 -6.13
C VAL A 167 19.24 -4.29 -6.13
N LEU A 168 18.48 -3.56 -5.30
CA LEU A 168 17.04 -3.68 -5.18
C LEU A 168 16.28 -2.57 -5.92
N ARG A 169 16.99 -1.56 -6.41
CA ARG A 169 16.40 -0.45 -7.17
C ARG A 169 15.98 -0.87 -8.58
N ASN A 170 16.67 -1.86 -9.12
CA ASN A 170 16.38 -2.41 -10.43
C ASN A 170 15.88 -3.85 -10.23
N PRO A 171 14.57 -4.08 -10.21
CA PRO A 171 14.07 -5.45 -10.20
C PRO A 171 14.63 -6.18 -11.42
N ILE A 172 15.33 -7.26 -11.17
CA ILE A 172 15.81 -8.15 -12.23
C ILE A 172 14.60 -8.98 -12.68
N VAL A 173 14.08 -8.67 -13.85
CA VAL A 173 13.07 -9.49 -14.52
C VAL A 173 13.77 -10.27 -15.61
N ASN A 174 13.75 -11.59 -15.53
CA ASN A 174 14.42 -12.49 -16.49
C ASN A 174 15.93 -12.21 -16.67
N GLY A 175 16.63 -11.85 -15.60
CA GLY A 175 18.07 -11.61 -15.64
C GLY A 175 18.50 -10.25 -16.19
N VAL A 176 17.55 -9.37 -16.55
CA VAL A 176 17.81 -8.02 -17.04
C VAL A 176 17.34 -6.99 -15.99
N PRO A 177 18.20 -6.03 -15.58
CA PRO A 177 17.76 -4.91 -14.76
C PRO A 177 16.70 -4.11 -15.54
N VAL A 178 15.51 -4.03 -15.02
CA VAL A 178 14.49 -3.13 -15.55
C VAL A 178 14.83 -1.74 -15.03
N GLU A 179 15.40 -0.89 -15.86
CA GLU A 179 15.49 0.53 -15.54
C GLU A 179 14.08 1.04 -15.31
N SER A 180 13.79 1.43 -14.06
CA SER A 180 12.56 2.16 -13.75
C SER A 180 12.68 3.59 -14.29
N ASN A 181 12.82 3.70 -15.59
CA ASN A 181 12.70 4.95 -16.32
C ASN A 181 11.28 5.42 -16.20
N ASN A 182 10.96 5.95 -15.10
CA ASN A 182 9.80 6.72 -14.92
C ASN A 182 8.68 6.00 -14.19
N LYS A 183 8.31 6.38 -13.06
CA LYS A 183 7.02 6.90 -13.28
C LYS A 183 5.99 6.43 -12.31
N LEU A 184 5.68 5.16 -12.22
CA LEU A 184 4.69 4.60 -11.33
C LEU A 184 5.38 3.65 -10.37
N GLU A 185 5.57 4.10 -9.15
CA GLU A 185 5.96 3.20 -8.09
C GLU A 185 4.74 2.35 -7.69
N GLY A 186 4.78 1.06 -8.00
CA GLY A 186 3.64 0.16 -7.81
C GLY A 186 3.06 0.17 -6.39
N PHE A 187 3.92 0.32 -5.39
CA PHE A 187 3.49 0.41 -3.98
C PHE A 187 2.59 1.63 -3.70
N THR A 188 2.73 2.72 -4.45
CA THR A 188 1.92 3.93 -4.27
C THR A 188 0.48 3.76 -4.75
N VAL A 189 0.24 2.87 -5.68
CA VAL A 189 -1.09 2.61 -6.26
C VAL A 189 -1.66 1.25 -5.93
N VAL A 190 -0.95 0.45 -5.13
CA VAL A 190 -1.41 -0.89 -4.74
C VAL A 190 -2.81 -0.83 -4.12
N GLY A 191 -3.68 -1.77 -4.49
CA GLY A 191 -5.08 -1.82 -4.07
C GLY A 191 -6.03 -0.99 -4.96
N SER A 192 -5.50 -0.22 -5.93
CA SER A 192 -6.34 0.46 -6.92
C SER A 192 -6.79 -0.46 -8.05
N ASP A 193 -6.08 -1.57 -8.25
CA ASP A 193 -6.43 -2.69 -9.11
C ASP A 193 -7.45 -3.57 -8.40
N ASN A 194 -8.66 -3.05 -8.20
CA ASN A 194 -9.70 -3.66 -7.40
C ASN A 194 -10.19 -5.02 -7.98
N TRP A 195 -10.94 -5.77 -7.18
CA TRP A 195 -11.39 -7.13 -7.51
C TRP A 195 -12.77 -7.19 -8.17
N TYR A 196 -13.40 -6.03 -8.40
CA TYR A 196 -14.71 -5.96 -9.02
C TYR A 196 -14.62 -6.17 -10.53
N ASP A 197 -15.40 -7.07 -11.06
CA ASP A 197 -15.45 -7.37 -12.50
C ASP A 197 -16.34 -6.36 -13.24
N ILE A 198 -16.04 -5.07 -13.06
CA ILE A 198 -16.63 -4.00 -13.85
C ILE A 198 -15.93 -3.98 -15.20
N GLU A 199 -16.69 -3.88 -16.27
CA GLU A 199 -16.19 -4.11 -17.63
C GLU A 199 -15.21 -3.03 -18.10
N ASN A 200 -15.48 -1.77 -17.75
CA ASN A 200 -14.69 -0.62 -18.20
C ASN A 200 -14.07 0.11 -17.01
N GLN A 201 -12.78 -0.06 -16.82
CA GLN A 201 -12.07 0.52 -15.67
C GLN A 201 -10.79 1.24 -16.11
N THR A 202 -10.49 2.36 -15.45
CA THR A 202 -9.25 3.10 -15.67
C THR A 202 -8.73 3.66 -14.37
N VAL A 203 -7.46 3.45 -14.07
CA VAL A 203 -6.78 4.05 -12.92
C VAL A 203 -5.61 4.89 -13.40
N ASN A 204 -5.60 6.16 -13.00
CA ASN A 204 -4.55 7.12 -13.30
C ASN A 204 -3.91 7.65 -12.02
N TYR A 205 -2.60 7.80 -12.04
CA TYR A 205 -1.81 8.35 -10.96
C TYR A 205 -1.26 9.74 -11.30
N PHE A 206 -1.39 10.69 -10.38
CA PHE A 206 -0.91 12.07 -10.49
C PHE A 206 0.14 12.34 -9.42
N ARG A 207 1.40 12.20 -9.78
CA ARG A 207 2.52 12.37 -8.87
C ARG A 207 2.63 13.81 -8.36
N GLN A 208 2.68 13.97 -7.04
CA GLN A 208 2.79 15.25 -6.34
C GLN A 208 4.23 15.53 -5.92
N THR A 209 5.05 15.98 -6.85
CA THR A 209 6.49 16.22 -6.62
C THR A 209 6.77 17.35 -5.64
N SER A 210 5.84 18.29 -5.45
CA SER A 210 5.97 19.35 -4.43
C SER A 210 6.01 18.76 -3.02
N ILE A 211 5.15 17.77 -2.73
CA ILE A 211 5.15 17.08 -1.44
C ILE A 211 6.46 16.32 -1.24
N GLU A 212 6.92 15.61 -2.26
CA GLU A 212 8.17 14.83 -2.21
C GLU A 212 9.42 15.66 -1.90
N LYS A 213 9.41 16.93 -2.31
CA LYS A 213 10.51 17.87 -2.05
C LYS A 213 10.49 18.43 -0.63
N THR A 214 9.31 18.48 -0.02
CA THR A 214 9.09 19.13 1.28
C THR A 214 9.08 18.13 2.41
N ILE A 215 8.43 16.99 2.22
CA ILE A 215 8.22 15.97 3.25
C ILE A 215 8.58 14.61 2.67
N PRO A 216 9.64 13.94 3.18
CA PRO A 216 9.95 12.58 2.77
C PRO A 216 8.89 11.62 3.31
N VAL A 217 8.07 11.10 2.42
CA VAL A 217 7.02 10.12 2.77
C VAL A 217 7.49 8.69 2.54
N ARG A 218 6.93 7.75 3.31
CA ARG A 218 7.30 6.33 3.29
C ARG A 218 6.11 5.41 3.52
N ASN A 219 6.42 4.12 3.54
CA ASN A 219 5.44 3.06 3.77
C ASN A 219 4.94 3.07 5.21
N VAL A 220 3.66 3.27 5.39
CA VAL A 220 2.96 3.02 6.65
C VAL A 220 1.98 1.87 6.43
N ARG A 221 1.68 1.09 7.45
CA ARG A 221 0.82 -0.10 7.46
C ARG A 221 -0.19 -0.13 6.30
N SER A 222 -0.23 -1.23 5.57
CA SER A 222 -1.04 -1.46 4.36
C SER A 222 -0.60 -0.68 3.11
N VAL A 223 0.47 0.13 3.20
CA VAL A 223 1.05 0.84 2.06
C VAL A 223 -0.02 1.67 1.31
N GLY A 224 -0.12 1.55 -0.01
CA GLY A 224 -1.15 2.20 -0.83
C GLY A 224 -2.56 1.67 -0.59
N ASN A 225 -2.71 0.37 -0.22
CA ASN A 225 -4.03 -0.20 0.05
C ASN A 225 -4.85 0.61 1.08
N ASN A 226 -4.19 1.25 2.04
CA ASN A 226 -4.90 2.00 3.06
C ASN A 226 -5.79 3.10 2.48
N TYR A 227 -5.28 3.88 1.55
CA TYR A 227 -6.04 4.99 0.96
C TYR A 227 -6.76 4.61 -0.33
N THR A 228 -6.22 3.69 -1.13
CA THR A 228 -6.87 3.27 -2.38
C THR A 228 -8.12 2.46 -2.09
N VAL A 229 -8.03 1.46 -1.19
CA VAL A 229 -9.17 0.63 -0.81
C VAL A 229 -10.22 1.45 -0.05
N PHE A 230 -9.81 2.35 0.85
CA PHE A 230 -10.75 3.27 1.50
C PHE A 230 -11.61 4.01 0.47
N ALA A 231 -10.97 4.63 -0.52
CA ALA A 231 -11.70 5.37 -1.54
C ALA A 231 -12.57 4.47 -2.41
N THR A 232 -12.05 3.31 -2.82
CA THR A 232 -12.78 2.35 -3.65
C THR A 232 -14.00 1.81 -2.93
N GLU A 233 -13.85 1.32 -1.70
CA GLU A 233 -14.93 0.67 -0.97
C GLU A 233 -16.03 1.64 -0.56
N THR A 234 -15.65 2.86 -0.14
CA THR A 234 -16.62 3.91 0.14
C THR A 234 -17.38 4.30 -1.13
N PHE A 235 -16.68 4.42 -2.26
CA PHE A 235 -17.31 4.77 -3.53
C PHE A 235 -18.22 3.66 -4.05
N ILE A 236 -17.87 2.39 -3.86
CA ILE A 236 -18.72 1.24 -4.22
C ILE A 236 -20.02 1.23 -3.40
N ASP A 237 -19.98 1.62 -2.12
CA ASP A 237 -21.20 1.81 -1.33
C ASP A 237 -22.08 2.91 -1.91
N GLU A 238 -21.50 4.06 -2.27
CA GLU A 238 -22.27 5.15 -2.87
C GLU A 238 -22.85 4.77 -4.24
N VAL A 239 -22.09 4.01 -5.05
CA VAL A 239 -22.61 3.47 -6.33
C VAL A 239 -23.75 2.50 -6.07
N SER A 240 -23.63 1.60 -5.10
CA SER A 240 -24.70 0.64 -4.77
C SER A 240 -25.98 1.32 -4.31
N GLN A 241 -25.87 2.39 -3.51
CA GLN A 241 -27.00 3.21 -3.10
C GLN A 241 -27.65 3.93 -4.30
N GLU A 242 -26.83 4.45 -5.21
CA GLU A 242 -27.29 5.19 -6.38
C GLU A 242 -28.08 4.29 -7.35
N VAL A 243 -27.71 3.01 -7.47
CA VAL A 243 -28.45 2.02 -8.28
C VAL A 243 -29.57 1.33 -7.50
N GLY A 244 -29.76 1.65 -6.21
CA GLY A 244 -30.79 1.07 -5.37
C GLY A 244 -30.59 -0.43 -5.10
N VAL A 245 -29.35 -0.88 -5.00
CA VAL A 245 -28.97 -2.27 -4.70
C VAL A 245 -28.28 -2.33 -3.36
N ASP A 246 -28.60 -3.33 -2.54
CA ASP A 246 -27.92 -3.57 -1.28
C ASP A 246 -26.40 -3.66 -1.46
N PRO A 247 -25.57 -3.01 -0.60
CA PRO A 247 -24.12 -2.96 -0.77
C PRO A 247 -23.45 -4.34 -0.84
N MET A 248 -23.96 -5.34 -0.10
CA MET A 248 -23.44 -6.70 -0.17
C MET A 248 -23.83 -7.37 -1.49
N ALA A 249 -25.10 -7.27 -1.87
CA ALA A 249 -25.61 -7.85 -3.12
C ALA A 249 -24.89 -7.22 -4.32
N PHE A 250 -24.64 -5.92 -4.30
CA PHE A 250 -23.89 -5.22 -5.33
C PHE A 250 -22.47 -5.80 -5.46
N ARG A 251 -21.72 -5.92 -4.35
CA ARG A 251 -20.38 -6.50 -4.36
C ARG A 251 -20.37 -7.93 -4.92
N LEU A 252 -21.28 -8.77 -4.46
CA LEU A 252 -21.37 -10.16 -4.93
C LEU A 252 -21.67 -10.26 -6.43
N ASN A 253 -22.38 -9.30 -7.00
CA ASN A 253 -22.64 -9.24 -8.44
C ASN A 253 -21.39 -9.00 -9.28
N TYR A 254 -20.39 -8.32 -8.72
CA TYR A 254 -19.13 -8.00 -9.40
C TYR A 254 -17.94 -8.85 -8.93
N LEU A 255 -18.07 -9.69 -7.91
CA LEU A 255 -17.00 -10.58 -7.43
C LEU A 255 -17.08 -11.96 -8.10
N LYS A 256 -17.05 -12.02 -9.42
CA LYS A 256 -17.22 -13.25 -10.21
C LYS A 256 -15.92 -13.79 -10.79
N GLY A 257 -14.88 -12.96 -10.86
CA GLY A 257 -13.61 -13.29 -11.49
C GLY A 257 -12.84 -14.42 -10.78
N LEU A 258 -12.14 -15.22 -11.57
CA LEU A 258 -11.27 -16.30 -11.10
C LEU A 258 -9.81 -15.86 -11.22
N GLY A 259 -9.16 -15.58 -10.08
CA GLY A 259 -7.72 -15.46 -10.00
C GLY A 259 -7.09 -14.18 -10.54
N ILE A 260 -7.85 -13.30 -11.17
CA ILE A 260 -7.37 -12.05 -11.74
C ILE A 260 -8.20 -10.92 -11.16
N ASN A 261 -7.56 -9.96 -10.50
CA ASN A 261 -8.18 -8.68 -10.23
C ASN A 261 -8.21 -7.84 -11.51
N ALA A 262 -8.94 -6.74 -11.51
CA ALA A 262 -9.23 -5.98 -12.72
C ALA A 262 -8.00 -5.36 -13.42
N GLY A 263 -6.81 -5.50 -12.96
CA GLY A 263 -5.63 -4.89 -13.59
C GLY A 263 -4.33 -5.64 -13.41
N SER A 264 -4.32 -6.79 -12.76
CA SER A 264 -3.11 -7.52 -12.49
C SER A 264 -3.08 -8.94 -13.06
N ASN A 265 -1.89 -9.51 -13.11
CA ASN A 265 -1.63 -10.89 -13.52
C ASN A 265 -1.67 -11.85 -12.33
N THR A 266 -2.57 -11.65 -11.37
CA THR A 266 -2.70 -12.53 -10.21
C THR A 266 -3.01 -13.97 -10.66
N PRO A 267 -2.24 -14.96 -10.22
CA PRO A 267 -2.49 -16.36 -10.58
C PRO A 267 -3.89 -16.84 -10.16
N ALA A 268 -4.51 -17.65 -10.99
CA ALA A 268 -5.82 -18.26 -10.71
C ALA A 268 -5.88 -19.04 -9.39
N SER A 269 -4.74 -19.57 -8.91
CA SER A 269 -4.58 -20.24 -7.63
C SER A 269 -4.95 -19.37 -6.42
N TYR A 270 -4.91 -18.05 -6.54
CA TYR A 270 -5.29 -17.13 -5.46
C TYR A 270 -6.80 -17.01 -5.29
N GLY A 271 -7.61 -17.47 -6.25
CA GLY A 271 -9.06 -17.55 -6.16
C GLY A 271 -9.81 -16.25 -6.39
N GLY A 272 -9.12 -15.14 -6.56
CA GLY A 272 -9.65 -13.86 -7.04
C GLY A 272 -10.96 -13.39 -6.41
N GLY A 273 -11.81 -12.78 -7.21
CA GLY A 273 -13.10 -12.27 -6.78
C GLY A 273 -14.01 -13.32 -6.15
N LYS A 274 -13.99 -14.57 -6.63
CA LYS A 274 -14.80 -15.65 -6.01
C LYS A 274 -14.36 -15.98 -4.59
N ARG A 275 -13.06 -15.91 -4.29
CA ARG A 275 -12.55 -16.11 -2.94
C ARG A 275 -13.00 -14.98 -2.02
N LEU A 276 -12.92 -13.73 -2.48
CA LEU A 276 -13.45 -12.57 -1.75
C LEU A 276 -14.97 -12.68 -1.51
N ALA A 277 -15.74 -13.08 -2.53
CA ALA A 277 -17.16 -13.32 -2.39
C ALA A 277 -17.48 -14.35 -1.30
N ASN A 278 -16.69 -15.41 -1.20
CA ASN A 278 -16.83 -16.40 -0.13
C ASN A 278 -16.54 -15.83 1.25
N VAL A 279 -15.44 -15.09 1.40
CA VAL A 279 -15.09 -14.41 2.66
C VAL A 279 -16.21 -13.45 3.07
N LEU A 280 -16.73 -12.67 2.14
CA LEU A 280 -17.81 -11.73 2.37
C LEU A 280 -19.09 -12.46 2.84
N LYS A 281 -19.47 -13.57 2.22
CA LYS A 281 -20.64 -14.38 2.64
C LYS A 281 -20.47 -14.95 4.04
N ILE A 282 -19.27 -15.44 4.38
CA ILE A 282 -18.99 -15.97 5.72
C ILE A 282 -19.09 -14.83 6.77
N ALA A 283 -18.45 -13.70 6.51
CA ALA A 283 -18.49 -12.55 7.41
C ALA A 283 -19.91 -12.02 7.61
N SER A 284 -20.70 -11.92 6.54
CA SER A 284 -22.11 -11.53 6.58
C SER A 284 -22.96 -12.50 7.41
N GLY A 285 -22.76 -13.79 7.27
CA GLY A 285 -23.45 -14.79 8.09
C GLY A 285 -23.10 -14.71 9.57
N LEU A 286 -21.81 -14.47 9.89
CA LEU A 286 -21.36 -14.33 11.27
C LEU A 286 -21.82 -13.03 11.94
N SER A 287 -21.98 -11.95 11.17
CA SER A 287 -22.45 -10.65 11.67
C SER A 287 -23.98 -10.50 11.64
N ASN A 288 -24.72 -11.49 11.19
CA ASN A 288 -26.17 -11.39 10.95
C ASN A 288 -26.56 -10.19 10.07
N TYR A 289 -25.74 -9.84 9.09
CA TYR A 289 -25.94 -8.69 8.21
C TYR A 289 -27.36 -8.68 7.61
N GLY A 290 -28.05 -7.55 7.78
CA GLY A 290 -29.42 -7.36 7.30
C GLY A 290 -30.51 -7.99 8.16
N LEU A 291 -30.18 -8.70 9.24
CA LEU A 291 -31.11 -9.31 10.18
C LEU A 291 -31.23 -8.53 11.51
N GLU A 292 -30.21 -7.77 11.84
CA GLU A 292 -30.16 -6.99 13.08
C GLU A 292 -31.00 -5.70 12.98
N LYS A 293 -31.71 -5.38 14.05
CA LYS A 293 -32.33 -4.06 14.21
C LYS A 293 -31.30 -3.13 14.80
N LEU A 294 -30.83 -2.21 14.00
CA LEU A 294 -29.88 -1.18 14.44
C LEU A 294 -30.57 -0.13 15.33
N GLY A 295 -29.87 0.30 16.37
CA GLY A 295 -30.28 1.42 17.21
C GLY A 295 -30.11 2.76 16.50
N GLN A 296 -30.58 3.84 17.14
CA GLN A 296 -30.61 5.19 16.54
C GLN A 296 -29.21 5.71 16.07
N TYR A 297 -28.11 5.24 16.67
CA TYR A 297 -26.75 5.66 16.38
C TYR A 297 -25.86 4.50 15.96
N GLU A 298 -26.45 3.41 15.52
CA GLU A 298 -25.74 2.22 15.04
C GLU A 298 -25.79 2.14 13.53
N GLY A 299 -24.72 1.63 12.93
CA GLY A 299 -24.61 1.41 11.49
C GLY A 299 -23.73 0.22 11.18
N LEU A 300 -24.02 -0.46 10.10
CA LEU A 300 -23.19 -1.53 9.54
C LEU A 300 -22.49 -1.02 8.29
N GLY A 301 -21.22 -1.31 8.15
CA GLY A 301 -20.43 -1.04 6.96
C GLY A 301 -19.85 -2.31 6.39
N ILE A 302 -19.69 -2.35 5.08
CA ILE A 302 -19.04 -3.44 4.36
C ILE A 302 -17.85 -2.89 3.59
N ALA A 303 -16.70 -3.53 3.75
CA ALA A 303 -15.53 -3.28 2.91
C ALA A 303 -14.82 -4.60 2.65
N ILE A 304 -14.23 -4.73 1.46
CA ILE A 304 -13.40 -5.87 1.11
C ILE A 304 -12.04 -5.40 0.62
N THR A 305 -11.03 -6.18 0.90
CA THR A 305 -9.70 -5.97 0.33
C THR A 305 -9.01 -7.28 0.08
N GLY A 306 -8.25 -7.34 -1.00
CA GLY A 306 -7.30 -8.40 -1.27
C GLY A 306 -5.91 -7.78 -1.33
N ALA A 307 -5.00 -8.24 -0.51
CA ALA A 307 -3.60 -7.84 -0.63
C ALA A 307 -2.85 -8.90 -1.43
N GLU A 308 -2.36 -8.51 -2.59
CA GLU A 308 -1.35 -9.29 -3.28
C GLU A 308 -0.04 -9.13 -2.55
N ASN A 309 0.18 -10.01 -1.60
CA ASN A 309 1.54 -10.22 -1.14
C ASN A 309 2.08 -11.45 -1.86
N ARG A 310 3.25 -11.36 -2.44
CA ARG A 310 3.93 -12.51 -3.07
C ARG A 310 4.06 -13.71 -2.12
N TRP A 311 3.85 -13.51 -0.83
CA TRP A 311 4.04 -14.48 0.23
C TRP A 311 2.75 -15.02 0.85
N ALA A 312 1.67 -14.26 0.87
CA ALA A 312 0.38 -14.72 1.36
C ALA A 312 -0.74 -13.76 0.93
N PRO A 313 -1.66 -14.16 0.06
CA PRO A 313 -2.84 -13.36 -0.20
C PRO A 313 -3.72 -13.33 1.05
N CYS A 314 -3.96 -12.13 1.57
CA CYS A 314 -4.88 -11.90 2.68
C CYS A 314 -6.16 -11.29 2.13
N PHE A 315 -7.30 -11.88 2.49
CA PHE A 315 -8.62 -11.36 2.16
C PHE A 315 -9.33 -11.02 3.48
N LEU A 316 -9.77 -9.80 3.61
CA LEU A 316 -10.51 -9.33 4.76
C LEU A 316 -11.85 -8.75 4.30
N ALA A 317 -12.94 -9.21 4.90
CA ALA A 317 -14.24 -8.55 4.86
C ALA A 317 -14.56 -8.07 6.29
N LEU A 318 -14.92 -6.83 6.44
CA LEU A 318 -15.35 -6.22 7.69
C LEU A 318 -16.77 -5.73 7.56
#